data_82f682a87a79b08f1ab7a929e591a9e9
#
_entry.id   82f682a87a79b08f1ab7a929e591a9e9
#
_cell.length_a   1.000
_cell.length_b   1.000
_cell.length_c   1.000
_cell.angle_alpha   90.00
_cell.angle_beta   90.00
_cell.angle_gamma   90.00
#
_symmetry.space_group_name_H-M   'P 1'
#
loop_
_entity.id
_entity.type
_entity.pdbx_description
1 polymer ?
#
loop_
_entity_poly.entity_id
_entity_poly.type
_entity_poly.pdbx_seq_one_letter_code
_entity_poly.pdbx_strand_id
1 'polypeptide(L)'
;MKKYDVGFAVAGSIMSILFFMIVNYVTSTEYLWFIYPSLALLLWPIGLYCAKQEKHKLFSILCSGLIILFLISENMIHSPVHPWSLYAIFPILWWPILIILGKRAKTMSIAWVGSISIILYYLILNILISPGYPWAIYPAFVVLWWPLSLYHALKKTFFTFSVHASLLIILFFITVNAVSSPNTIWAVYPIFCVLWWPLSMYYFVYKKRRVN
;
A
#
# COMPACT_ATOMS: atom_id res chain seq x y z
N MET A 1 12.91 27.27 15.85
CA MET A 1 11.90 26.64 15.00
C MET A 1 10.68 27.56 14.92
N LYS A 2 10.28 28.03 13.72
CA LYS A 2 9.05 28.82 13.56
C LYS A 2 7.86 27.97 14.05
N LYS A 3 7.09 28.50 14.99
CA LYS A 3 5.85 27.87 15.47
C LYS A 3 4.89 27.80 14.28
N TYR A 4 4.70 26.63 13.70
CA TYR A 4 3.68 26.44 12.67
C TYR A 4 2.32 26.83 13.24
N ASP A 5 1.68 27.79 12.62
CA ASP A 5 0.38 28.25 13.07
C ASP A 5 -0.72 27.38 12.47
N VAL A 6 -1.30 26.51 13.30
CA VAL A 6 -2.41 25.64 12.90
C VAL A 6 -3.62 26.46 12.48
N GLY A 7 -3.84 27.64 13.13
CA GLY A 7 -4.93 28.54 12.78
C GLY A 7 -4.79 29.08 11.35
N PHE A 8 -3.57 29.45 10.95
CA PHE A 8 -3.28 29.86 9.57
C PHE A 8 -3.55 28.72 8.57
N ALA A 9 -3.14 27.49 8.88
CA ALA A 9 -3.39 26.34 8.02
C ALA A 9 -4.90 26.06 7.88
N VAL A 10 -5.67 26.13 8.98
CA VAL A 10 -7.13 25.97 8.95
C VAL A 10 -7.77 27.05 8.08
N ALA A 11 -7.47 28.33 8.35
CA ALA A 11 -8.05 29.45 7.60
C ALA A 11 -7.68 29.38 6.10
N GLY A 12 -6.41 29.09 5.80
CA GLY A 12 -5.93 28.93 4.43
C GLY A 12 -6.59 27.75 3.70
N SER A 13 -6.76 26.61 4.37
CA SER A 13 -7.48 25.46 3.81
C SER A 13 -8.93 25.79 3.51
N ILE A 14 -9.67 26.40 4.45
CA ILE A 14 -11.07 26.78 4.25
C ILE A 14 -11.20 27.76 3.08
N MET A 15 -10.38 28.82 3.04
CA MET A 15 -10.38 29.79 1.97
C MET A 15 -10.11 29.14 0.61
N SER A 16 -9.12 28.26 0.52
CA SER A 16 -8.75 27.57 -0.73
C SER A 16 -9.83 26.57 -1.16
N ILE A 17 -10.46 25.85 -0.23
CA ILE A 17 -11.58 24.95 -0.54
C ILE A 17 -12.77 25.75 -1.10
N LEU A 18 -13.14 26.86 -0.46
CA LEU A 18 -14.22 27.72 -0.96
C LEU A 18 -13.89 28.26 -2.34
N PHE A 19 -12.65 28.68 -2.58
CA PHE A 19 -12.20 29.11 -3.90
C PHE A 19 -12.36 27.99 -4.93
N PHE A 20 -11.88 26.78 -4.67
CA PHE A 20 -12.03 25.65 -5.60
C PHE A 20 -13.50 25.27 -5.83
N MET A 21 -14.36 25.34 -4.81
CA MET A 21 -15.81 25.14 -4.97
C MET A 21 -16.40 26.15 -5.94
N ILE A 22 -16.08 27.45 -5.78
CA ILE A 22 -16.56 28.51 -6.67
C ILE A 22 -16.05 28.30 -8.10
N VAL A 23 -14.75 28.02 -8.27
CA VAL A 23 -14.14 27.75 -9.59
C VAL A 23 -14.80 26.53 -10.23
N ASN A 24 -15.02 25.46 -9.48
CA ASN A 24 -15.70 24.26 -10.01
C ASN A 24 -17.12 24.59 -10.46
N TYR A 25 -17.87 25.34 -9.67
CA TYR A 25 -19.24 25.74 -10.03
C TYR A 25 -19.27 26.57 -11.31
N VAL A 26 -18.31 27.46 -11.52
CA VAL A 26 -18.23 28.32 -12.71
C VAL A 26 -17.73 27.60 -13.94
N THR A 27 -16.81 26.62 -13.78
CA THR A 27 -16.12 25.97 -14.91
C THR A 27 -16.73 24.63 -15.31
N SER A 28 -17.28 23.86 -14.37
CA SER A 28 -17.82 22.51 -14.62
C SER A 28 -18.76 22.10 -13.49
N THR A 29 -20.06 22.10 -13.77
CA THR A 29 -21.10 21.67 -12.81
C THR A 29 -21.32 20.15 -12.80
N GLU A 30 -20.94 19.46 -13.87
CA GLU A 30 -21.16 18.01 -14.00
C GLU A 30 -20.12 17.17 -13.26
N TYR A 31 -18.90 17.69 -13.06
CA TYR A 31 -17.82 16.99 -12.42
C TYR A 31 -17.26 17.76 -11.22
N LEU A 32 -17.37 17.16 -10.03
CA LEU A 32 -16.98 17.79 -8.76
C LEU A 32 -15.46 17.62 -8.49
N TRP A 33 -14.62 18.19 -9.36
CA TRP A 33 -13.18 18.03 -9.26
C TRP A 33 -12.55 18.71 -8.03
N PHE A 34 -13.22 19.69 -7.42
CA PHE A 34 -12.73 20.40 -6.24
C PHE A 34 -12.51 19.49 -5.02
N ILE A 35 -13.17 18.32 -4.96
CA ILE A 35 -13.05 17.39 -3.84
C ILE A 35 -11.63 16.80 -3.72
N TYR A 36 -10.90 16.63 -4.84
CA TYR A 36 -9.54 16.10 -4.84
C TYR A 36 -8.54 17.04 -4.15
N PRO A 37 -8.39 18.32 -4.53
CA PRO A 37 -7.54 19.24 -3.80
C PRO A 37 -8.05 19.51 -2.39
N SER A 38 -9.37 19.46 -2.16
CA SER A 38 -9.94 19.66 -0.83
C SER A 38 -9.50 18.59 0.17
N LEU A 39 -9.36 17.34 -0.24
CA LEU A 39 -8.82 16.28 0.62
C LEU A 39 -7.40 16.63 1.11
N ALA A 40 -6.51 17.05 0.21
CA ALA A 40 -5.14 17.44 0.58
C ALA A 40 -5.13 18.64 1.53
N LEU A 41 -6.01 19.62 1.28
CA LEU A 41 -6.15 20.82 2.13
C LEU A 41 -6.71 20.49 3.51
N LEU A 42 -7.58 19.49 3.65
CA LEU A 42 -8.06 19.02 4.95
C LEU A 42 -6.98 18.27 5.73
N LEU A 43 -6.14 17.49 5.05
CA LEU A 43 -5.04 16.76 5.68
C LEU A 43 -3.95 17.68 6.21
N TRP A 44 -3.74 18.86 5.61
CA TRP A 44 -2.69 19.80 6.01
C TRP A 44 -2.83 20.30 7.47
N PRO A 45 -3.95 20.94 7.92
CA PRO A 45 -4.08 21.38 9.31
C PRO A 45 -4.07 20.23 10.32
N ILE A 46 -4.64 19.06 9.94
CA ILE A 46 -4.60 17.85 10.77
C ILE A 46 -3.14 17.42 10.99
N GLY A 47 -2.34 17.40 9.92
CA GLY A 47 -0.92 17.05 9.99
C GLY A 47 -0.14 18.00 10.89
N LEU A 48 -0.34 19.32 10.72
CA LEU A 48 0.32 20.32 11.56
C LEU A 48 -0.10 20.23 13.03
N TYR A 49 -1.39 20.05 13.32
CA TYR A 49 -1.88 19.87 14.67
C TYR A 49 -1.29 18.63 15.34
N CYS A 50 -1.35 17.49 14.65
CA CYS A 50 -0.84 16.23 15.19
C CYS A 50 0.69 16.23 15.36
N ALA A 51 1.42 16.84 14.43
CA ALA A 51 2.87 17.00 14.53
C ALA A 51 3.25 17.88 15.71
N LYS A 52 2.54 18.99 15.93
CA LYS A 52 2.78 19.90 17.06
C LYS A 52 2.50 19.25 18.42
N GLN A 53 1.55 18.33 18.48
CA GLN A 53 1.13 17.64 19.70
C GLN A 53 1.78 16.24 19.84
N GLU A 54 2.67 15.84 18.92
CA GLU A 54 3.29 14.50 18.86
C GLU A 54 2.26 13.34 18.84
N LYS A 55 1.05 13.60 18.32
CA LYS A 55 -0.08 12.65 18.30
C LYS A 55 -0.10 11.81 17.03
N HIS A 56 0.96 11.01 16.79
CA HIS A 56 1.08 10.20 15.58
C HIS A 56 -0.04 9.17 15.41
N LYS A 57 -0.55 8.59 16.51
CA LYS A 57 -1.70 7.66 16.46
C LYS A 57 -2.97 8.35 15.99
N LEU A 58 -3.27 9.52 16.53
CA LEU A 58 -4.43 10.31 16.12
C LEU A 58 -4.32 10.72 14.65
N PHE A 59 -3.13 11.13 14.21
CA PHE A 59 -2.86 11.46 12.81
C PHE A 59 -3.20 10.30 11.87
N SER A 60 -2.67 9.10 12.15
CA SER A 60 -2.93 7.93 11.29
C SER A 60 -4.42 7.56 11.23
N ILE A 61 -5.15 7.64 12.36
CA ILE A 61 -6.58 7.35 12.41
C ILE A 61 -7.38 8.37 11.60
N LEU A 62 -7.14 9.68 11.82
CA LEU A 62 -7.87 10.73 11.12
C LEU A 62 -7.59 10.72 9.61
N CYS A 63 -6.32 10.56 9.21
CA CYS A 63 -5.96 10.49 7.79
C CYS A 63 -6.55 9.25 7.11
N SER A 64 -6.44 8.07 7.73
CA SER A 64 -7.06 6.86 7.18
C SER A 64 -8.57 6.99 7.06
N GLY A 65 -9.23 7.55 8.09
CA GLY A 65 -10.67 7.79 8.08
C GLY A 65 -11.10 8.74 6.96
N LEU A 66 -10.42 9.87 6.80
CA LEU A 66 -10.71 10.83 5.72
C LEU A 66 -10.47 10.24 4.33
N ILE A 67 -9.38 9.51 4.13
CA ILE A 67 -9.09 8.86 2.85
C ILE A 67 -10.17 7.81 2.55
N ILE A 68 -10.57 7.00 3.52
CA ILE A 68 -11.62 5.98 3.33
C ILE A 68 -12.96 6.64 3.00
N LEU A 69 -13.36 7.68 3.74
CA LEU A 69 -14.60 8.42 3.45
C LEU A 69 -14.57 9.03 2.05
N PHE A 70 -13.44 9.60 1.64
CA PHE A 70 -13.24 10.13 0.30
C PHE A 70 -13.41 9.04 -0.77
N LEU A 71 -12.74 7.88 -0.62
CA LEU A 71 -12.84 6.79 -1.58
C LEU A 71 -14.25 6.21 -1.69
N ILE A 72 -14.97 6.11 -0.57
CA ILE A 72 -16.38 5.68 -0.57
C ILE A 72 -17.24 6.70 -1.30
N SER A 73 -17.07 8.00 -1.02
CA SER A 73 -17.83 9.07 -1.68
C SER A 73 -17.58 9.07 -3.19
N GLU A 74 -16.31 8.98 -3.61
CA GLU A 74 -15.92 8.87 -5.02
C GLU A 74 -16.56 7.66 -5.71
N ASN A 75 -16.53 6.51 -5.04
CA ASN A 75 -17.13 5.31 -5.57
C ASN A 75 -18.64 5.43 -5.74
N MET A 76 -19.34 6.02 -4.74
CA MET A 76 -20.78 6.20 -4.80
C MET A 76 -21.22 7.22 -5.86
N ILE A 77 -20.42 8.27 -6.09
CA ILE A 77 -20.72 9.32 -7.06
C ILE A 77 -20.46 8.84 -8.50
N HIS A 78 -19.28 8.21 -8.75
CA HIS A 78 -18.82 7.95 -10.10
C HIS A 78 -19.01 6.50 -10.57
N SER A 79 -19.10 5.54 -9.66
CA SER A 79 -19.17 4.11 -9.99
C SER A 79 -19.98 3.31 -8.95
N PRO A 80 -21.27 3.62 -8.73
CA PRO A 80 -22.07 2.99 -7.66
C PRO A 80 -22.27 1.48 -7.86
N VAL A 81 -22.23 1.00 -9.10
CA VAL A 81 -22.45 -0.41 -9.43
C VAL A 81 -21.25 -1.29 -9.09
N HIS A 82 -20.02 -0.73 -9.21
CA HIS A 82 -18.79 -1.47 -8.92
C HIS A 82 -18.10 -0.91 -7.68
N PRO A 83 -18.07 -1.66 -6.56
CA PRO A 83 -17.54 -1.17 -5.28
C PRO A 83 -16.00 -1.21 -5.23
N TRP A 84 -15.33 -0.45 -6.12
CA TRP A 84 -13.88 -0.44 -6.23
C TRP A 84 -13.16 0.11 -4.99
N SER A 85 -13.83 0.94 -4.19
CA SER A 85 -13.27 1.48 -2.94
C SER A 85 -12.88 0.38 -1.95
N LEU A 86 -13.56 -0.76 -1.99
CA LEU A 86 -13.22 -1.91 -1.15
C LEU A 86 -11.79 -2.40 -1.38
N TYR A 87 -11.26 -2.31 -2.60
CA TYR A 87 -9.88 -2.73 -2.88
C TYR A 87 -8.84 -1.92 -2.09
N ALA A 88 -9.12 -0.66 -1.76
CA ALA A 88 -8.18 0.20 -1.05
C ALA A 88 -8.43 0.29 0.47
N ILE A 89 -9.67 0.12 0.94
CA ILE A 89 -10.06 0.34 2.34
C ILE A 89 -9.27 -0.54 3.29
N PHE A 90 -9.20 -1.84 3.03
CA PHE A 90 -8.60 -2.79 3.97
C PHE A 90 -7.09 -2.56 4.17
N PRO A 91 -6.27 -2.37 3.12
CA PRO A 91 -4.86 -2.00 3.28
C PRO A 91 -4.66 -0.67 4.01
N ILE A 92 -5.53 0.33 3.75
CA ILE A 92 -5.45 1.63 4.42
C ILE A 92 -5.67 1.49 5.94
N LEU A 93 -6.55 0.59 6.37
CA LEU A 93 -6.79 0.31 7.79
C LEU A 93 -5.56 -0.29 8.50
N TRP A 94 -4.67 -0.97 7.78
CA TRP A 94 -3.44 -1.50 8.36
C TRP A 94 -2.47 -0.40 8.80
N TRP A 95 -2.50 0.78 8.20
CA TRP A 95 -1.63 1.89 8.62
C TRP A 95 -1.86 2.32 10.08
N PRO A 96 -3.08 2.75 10.52
CA PRO A 96 -3.30 3.08 11.93
C PRO A 96 -3.11 1.88 12.86
N ILE A 97 -3.47 0.66 12.44
CA ILE A 97 -3.24 -0.56 13.23
C ILE A 97 -1.74 -0.71 13.55
N LEU A 98 -0.85 -0.60 12.57
CA LEU A 98 0.59 -0.73 12.74
C LEU A 98 1.16 0.39 13.63
N ILE A 99 0.67 1.63 13.49
CA ILE A 99 1.08 2.75 14.34
C ILE A 99 0.64 2.53 15.80
N ILE A 100 -0.57 2.02 16.03
CA ILE A 100 -1.09 1.70 17.37
C ILE A 100 -0.29 0.58 18.01
N LEU A 101 0.03 -0.49 17.26
CA LEU A 101 0.83 -1.62 17.71
C LEU A 101 2.28 -1.21 18.04
N GLY A 102 2.81 -0.17 17.42
CA GLY A 102 4.14 0.36 17.68
C GLY A 102 5.25 -0.70 17.54
N LYS A 103 5.97 -0.98 18.64
CA LYS A 103 7.06 -1.97 18.63
C LYS A 103 6.58 -3.39 18.26
N ARG A 104 5.34 -3.76 18.62
CA ARG A 104 4.75 -5.07 18.30
C ARG A 104 4.53 -5.26 16.79
N ALA A 105 4.33 -4.17 16.03
CA ALA A 105 4.21 -4.22 14.57
C ALA A 105 5.42 -4.86 13.87
N LYS A 106 6.59 -4.84 14.52
CA LYS A 106 7.85 -5.43 14.00
C LYS A 106 8.04 -6.90 14.39
N THR A 107 6.99 -7.59 14.83
CA THR A 107 7.05 -9.02 15.18
C THR A 107 6.60 -9.89 14.01
N MET A 108 7.17 -11.11 13.91
CA MET A 108 6.79 -12.07 12.88
C MET A 108 5.31 -12.45 12.94
N SER A 109 4.74 -12.56 14.15
CA SER A 109 3.32 -12.88 14.33
C SER A 109 2.41 -11.85 13.67
N ILE A 110 2.69 -10.54 13.85
CA ILE A 110 1.91 -9.47 13.23
C ILE A 110 2.11 -9.45 11.71
N ALA A 111 3.34 -9.69 11.22
CA ALA A 111 3.59 -9.78 9.79
C ALA A 111 2.79 -10.91 9.14
N TRP A 112 2.74 -12.09 9.76
CA TRP A 112 1.94 -13.21 9.25
C TRP A 112 0.44 -12.96 9.36
N VAL A 113 -0.06 -12.49 10.50
CA VAL A 113 -1.50 -12.16 10.68
C VAL A 113 -1.91 -11.10 9.67
N GLY A 114 -1.11 -10.05 9.49
CA GLY A 114 -1.37 -9.01 8.50
C GLY A 114 -1.40 -9.55 7.07
N SER A 115 -0.39 -10.31 6.69
CA SER A 115 -0.31 -10.86 5.33
C SER A 115 -1.46 -11.83 5.04
N ILE A 116 -1.74 -12.75 5.96
CA ILE A 116 -2.83 -13.73 5.78
C ILE A 116 -4.19 -13.03 5.71
N SER A 117 -4.45 -12.05 6.59
CA SER A 117 -5.72 -11.32 6.56
C SER A 117 -5.92 -10.52 5.27
N ILE A 118 -4.86 -9.89 4.74
CA ILE A 118 -4.93 -9.17 3.47
C ILE A 118 -5.15 -10.15 2.30
N ILE A 119 -4.44 -11.28 2.28
CA ILE A 119 -4.63 -12.32 1.25
C ILE A 119 -6.07 -12.85 1.25
N LEU A 120 -6.57 -13.23 2.43
CA LEU A 120 -7.94 -13.73 2.56
C LEU A 120 -8.97 -12.69 2.14
N TYR A 121 -8.78 -11.44 2.52
CA TYR A 121 -9.65 -10.35 2.11
C TYR A 121 -9.71 -10.21 0.58
N TYR A 122 -8.57 -10.18 -0.10
CA TYR A 122 -8.55 -10.06 -1.56
C TYR A 122 -9.04 -11.32 -2.27
N LEU A 123 -8.82 -12.51 -1.71
CA LEU A 123 -9.43 -13.74 -2.23
C LEU A 123 -10.96 -13.68 -2.17
N ILE A 124 -11.52 -13.22 -1.06
CA ILE A 124 -12.97 -13.04 -0.91
C ILE A 124 -13.49 -12.01 -1.91
N LEU A 125 -12.83 -10.86 -2.05
CA LEU A 125 -13.23 -9.85 -3.05
C LEU A 125 -13.15 -10.39 -4.47
N ASN A 126 -12.11 -11.18 -4.78
CA ASN A 126 -11.97 -11.78 -6.12
C ASN A 126 -13.13 -12.72 -6.44
N ILE A 127 -13.52 -13.55 -5.47
CA ILE A 127 -14.64 -14.52 -5.66
C ILE A 127 -15.98 -13.78 -5.77
N LEU A 128 -16.22 -12.75 -4.97
CA LEU A 128 -17.53 -12.07 -4.88
C LEU A 128 -17.74 -11.02 -5.96
N ILE A 129 -16.69 -10.27 -6.33
CA ILE A 129 -16.83 -9.09 -7.20
C ILE A 129 -16.35 -9.39 -8.62
N SER A 130 -15.32 -10.20 -8.80
CA SER A 130 -14.67 -10.39 -10.10
C SER A 130 -14.10 -11.81 -10.24
N PRO A 131 -14.96 -12.86 -10.34
CA PRO A 131 -14.52 -14.26 -10.32
C PRO A 131 -13.84 -14.74 -11.60
N GLY A 132 -13.94 -13.96 -12.70
CA GLY A 132 -13.47 -14.42 -14.02
C GLY A 132 -11.94 -14.56 -14.14
N TYR A 133 -11.18 -13.81 -13.36
CA TYR A 133 -9.71 -13.83 -13.33
C TYR A 133 -9.20 -13.79 -11.88
N PRO A 134 -8.24 -14.66 -11.48
CA PRO A 134 -7.74 -14.71 -10.11
C PRO A 134 -6.73 -13.57 -9.83
N TRP A 135 -7.16 -12.32 -9.94
CA TRP A 135 -6.31 -11.15 -9.73
C TRP A 135 -5.77 -11.03 -8.28
N ALA A 136 -6.36 -11.75 -7.31
CA ALA A 136 -5.88 -11.77 -5.93
C ALA A 136 -4.43 -12.28 -5.80
N ILE A 137 -3.87 -12.94 -6.81
CA ILE A 137 -2.46 -13.35 -6.83
C ILE A 137 -1.49 -12.16 -6.78
N TYR A 138 -1.85 -10.99 -7.33
CA TYR A 138 -1.00 -9.80 -7.32
C TYR A 138 -0.85 -9.20 -5.92
N PRO A 139 -1.91 -8.84 -5.19
CA PRO A 139 -1.77 -8.37 -3.82
C PRO A 139 -1.22 -9.44 -2.87
N ALA A 140 -1.51 -10.73 -3.10
CA ALA A 140 -0.92 -11.81 -2.34
C ALA A 140 0.60 -11.84 -2.49
N PHE A 141 1.11 -11.72 -3.72
CA PHE A 141 2.54 -11.64 -3.98
C PHE A 141 3.18 -10.43 -3.26
N VAL A 142 2.57 -9.24 -3.37
CA VAL A 142 3.09 -8.02 -2.76
C VAL A 142 3.15 -8.15 -1.24
N VAL A 143 2.11 -8.65 -0.61
CA VAL A 143 2.04 -8.67 0.86
C VAL A 143 2.94 -9.75 1.48
N LEU A 144 3.27 -10.83 0.76
CA LEU A 144 4.21 -11.86 1.21
C LEU A 144 5.65 -11.33 1.38
N TRP A 145 5.99 -10.22 0.75
CA TRP A 145 7.27 -9.56 0.98
C TRP A 145 7.43 -9.05 2.41
N TRP A 146 6.35 -8.73 3.11
CA TRP A 146 6.43 -8.25 4.48
C TRP A 146 7.02 -9.28 5.45
N PRO A 147 6.43 -10.49 5.66
CA PRO A 147 7.02 -11.50 6.54
C PRO A 147 8.39 -11.97 6.03
N LEU A 148 8.59 -12.09 4.72
CA LEU A 148 9.85 -12.51 4.13
C LEU A 148 10.98 -11.52 4.46
N SER A 149 10.76 -10.23 4.20
CA SER A 149 11.74 -9.19 4.47
C SER A 149 12.03 -9.04 5.96
N LEU A 150 10.98 -9.08 6.79
CA LEU A 150 11.11 -8.95 8.23
C LEU A 150 11.94 -10.12 8.82
N TYR A 151 11.65 -11.35 8.40
CA TYR A 151 12.40 -12.54 8.85
C TYR A 151 13.89 -12.40 8.59
N HIS A 152 14.26 -12.07 7.36
CA HIS A 152 15.66 -11.97 6.97
C HIS A 152 16.35 -10.73 7.54
N ALA A 153 15.62 -9.62 7.74
CA ALA A 153 16.13 -8.44 8.41
C ALA A 153 16.49 -8.73 9.88
N LEU A 154 15.60 -9.44 10.60
CA LEU A 154 15.84 -9.83 11.99
C LEU A 154 17.02 -10.80 12.11
N LYS A 155 17.19 -11.74 11.17
CA LYS A 155 18.28 -12.72 11.15
C LYS A 155 19.54 -12.24 10.44
N LYS A 156 19.54 -11.07 9.79
CA LYS A 156 20.66 -10.52 9.01
C LYS A 156 21.19 -11.50 7.92
N THR A 157 20.30 -12.30 7.32
CA THR A 157 20.64 -13.36 6.36
C THR A 157 20.41 -12.89 4.91
N PHE A 158 21.21 -11.95 4.43
CA PHE A 158 21.02 -11.28 3.14
C PHE A 158 21.13 -12.21 1.92
N PHE A 159 22.08 -13.16 1.93
CA PHE A 159 22.20 -14.14 0.84
C PHE A 159 20.96 -15.05 0.78
N THR A 160 20.55 -15.62 1.91
CA THR A 160 19.37 -16.49 1.98
C THR A 160 18.08 -15.70 1.62
N PHE A 161 18.04 -14.40 1.95
CA PHE A 161 16.96 -13.52 1.49
C PHE A 161 16.88 -13.46 -0.03
N SER A 162 18.02 -13.27 -0.73
CA SER A 162 18.03 -13.23 -2.19
C SER A 162 17.53 -14.54 -2.82
N VAL A 163 17.83 -15.69 -2.22
CA VAL A 163 17.34 -16.99 -2.67
C VAL A 163 15.81 -17.10 -2.48
N HIS A 164 15.32 -16.85 -1.26
CA HIS A 164 13.88 -16.97 -0.98
C HIS A 164 13.05 -15.92 -1.75
N ALA A 165 13.56 -14.70 -1.89
CA ALA A 165 12.92 -13.66 -2.69
C ALA A 165 12.86 -14.04 -4.19
N SER A 166 13.96 -14.61 -4.71
CA SER A 166 13.97 -15.11 -6.10
C SER A 166 12.98 -16.25 -6.29
N LEU A 167 12.88 -17.18 -5.35
CA LEU A 167 11.86 -18.25 -5.40
C LEU A 167 10.43 -17.70 -5.39
N LEU A 168 10.15 -16.72 -4.53
CA LEU A 168 8.83 -16.06 -4.49
C LEU A 168 8.49 -15.39 -5.84
N ILE A 169 9.45 -14.69 -6.45
CA ILE A 169 9.28 -14.05 -7.76
C ILE A 169 9.08 -15.11 -8.86
N ILE A 170 9.85 -16.19 -8.85
CA ILE A 170 9.74 -17.28 -9.82
C ILE A 170 8.35 -17.91 -9.74
N LEU A 171 7.90 -18.27 -8.53
CA LEU A 171 6.56 -18.83 -8.32
C LEU A 171 5.47 -17.89 -8.80
N PHE A 172 5.61 -16.59 -8.53
CA PHE A 172 4.67 -15.58 -9.01
C PHE A 172 4.59 -15.56 -10.54
N PHE A 173 5.73 -15.46 -11.24
CA PHE A 173 5.72 -15.42 -12.71
C PHE A 173 5.21 -16.73 -13.35
N ILE A 174 5.53 -17.88 -12.78
CA ILE A 174 4.98 -19.17 -13.23
C ILE A 174 3.45 -19.15 -13.07
N THR A 175 2.94 -18.73 -11.90
CA THR A 175 1.50 -18.67 -11.64
C THR A 175 0.81 -17.70 -12.58
N VAL A 176 1.34 -16.47 -12.74
CA VAL A 176 0.75 -15.47 -13.66
C VAL A 176 0.76 -15.99 -15.10
N ASN A 177 1.86 -16.60 -15.56
CA ASN A 177 1.93 -17.15 -16.90
C ASN A 177 0.89 -18.27 -17.12
N ALA A 178 0.77 -19.19 -16.16
CA ALA A 178 -0.18 -20.30 -16.26
C ALA A 178 -1.63 -19.82 -16.31
N VAL A 179 -1.95 -18.72 -15.61
CA VAL A 179 -3.31 -18.18 -15.53
C VAL A 179 -3.63 -17.23 -16.69
N SER A 180 -2.68 -16.37 -17.09
CA SER A 180 -2.95 -15.32 -18.10
C SER A 180 -2.67 -15.77 -19.53
N SER A 181 -1.71 -16.65 -19.73
CA SER A 181 -1.23 -17.02 -21.08
C SER A 181 -0.68 -18.45 -21.11
N PRO A 182 -1.51 -19.48 -20.89
CA PRO A 182 -1.04 -20.88 -20.76
C PRO A 182 -0.36 -21.41 -22.04
N ASN A 183 -0.71 -20.87 -23.20
CA ASN A 183 -0.17 -21.30 -24.49
C ASN A 183 1.17 -20.63 -24.86
N THR A 184 1.63 -19.65 -24.06
CA THR A 184 2.88 -18.91 -24.33
C THR A 184 3.74 -18.87 -23.07
N ILE A 185 4.92 -19.48 -23.13
CA ILE A 185 5.82 -19.57 -21.96
C ILE A 185 6.72 -18.33 -21.93
N TRP A 186 6.21 -17.20 -21.47
CA TRP A 186 6.96 -15.96 -21.33
C TRP A 186 7.67 -15.80 -19.97
N ALA A 187 7.24 -16.56 -18.95
CA ALA A 187 7.82 -16.48 -17.60
C ALA A 187 9.33 -16.79 -17.55
N VAL A 188 9.87 -17.49 -18.55
CA VAL A 188 11.31 -17.81 -18.64
C VAL A 188 12.19 -16.55 -18.66
N TYR A 189 11.73 -15.45 -19.27
CA TYR A 189 12.52 -14.22 -19.36
C TYR A 189 12.76 -13.54 -18.00
N PRO A 190 11.71 -13.20 -17.22
CA PRO A 190 11.92 -12.64 -15.88
C PRO A 190 12.58 -13.63 -14.92
N ILE A 191 12.30 -14.93 -15.03
CA ILE A 191 12.96 -15.94 -14.22
C ILE A 191 14.46 -15.94 -14.46
N PHE A 192 14.92 -15.93 -15.71
CA PHE A 192 16.34 -15.84 -16.02
C PHE A 192 16.99 -14.59 -15.42
N CYS A 193 16.36 -13.43 -15.53
CA CYS A 193 16.87 -12.19 -14.94
C CYS A 193 16.98 -12.28 -13.40
N VAL A 194 15.98 -12.86 -12.75
CA VAL A 194 15.93 -12.97 -11.28
C VAL A 194 17.05 -13.88 -10.74
N LEU A 195 17.45 -14.92 -11.47
CA LEU A 195 18.52 -15.83 -11.05
C LEU A 195 19.89 -15.13 -10.91
N TRP A 196 20.11 -14.02 -11.57
CA TRP A 196 21.33 -13.22 -11.42
C TRP A 196 21.46 -12.61 -10.02
N TRP A 197 20.36 -12.36 -9.32
CA TRP A 197 20.42 -11.80 -7.97
C TRP A 197 21.07 -12.73 -6.94
N PRO A 198 20.58 -13.95 -6.67
CA PRO A 198 21.24 -14.86 -5.74
C PRO A 198 22.66 -15.26 -6.21
N LEU A 199 22.91 -15.36 -7.52
CA LEU A 199 24.22 -15.61 -8.06
C LEU A 199 25.21 -14.49 -7.69
N SER A 200 24.83 -13.23 -7.92
CA SER A 200 25.64 -12.06 -7.56
C SER A 200 25.87 -11.99 -6.04
N MET A 201 24.82 -12.23 -5.24
CA MET A 201 24.93 -12.23 -3.78
C MET A 201 25.86 -13.34 -3.27
N TYR A 202 25.87 -14.51 -3.93
CA TYR A 202 26.81 -15.58 -3.59
C TYR A 202 28.26 -15.15 -3.82
N TYR A 203 28.60 -14.66 -5.01
CA TYR A 203 29.98 -14.33 -5.35
C TYR A 203 30.51 -13.08 -4.64
N PHE A 204 29.73 -12.00 -4.62
CA PHE A 204 30.21 -10.70 -4.13
C PHE A 204 30.06 -10.51 -2.62
N VAL A 205 29.11 -11.20 -1.98
CA VAL A 205 28.84 -11.02 -0.55
C VAL A 205 29.23 -12.27 0.25
N TYR A 206 28.66 -13.43 -0.08
CA TYR A 206 28.79 -14.64 0.74
C TYR A 206 30.18 -15.26 0.64
N LYS A 207 30.67 -15.50 -0.57
CA LYS A 207 32.02 -16.08 -0.79
C LYS A 207 33.13 -15.17 -0.26
N LYS A 208 33.02 -13.86 -0.51
CA LYS A 208 34.03 -12.88 -0.04
C LYS A 208 34.15 -12.84 1.49
N ARG A 209 33.02 -13.00 2.22
CA ARG A 209 33.05 -13.06 3.70
C ARG A 209 33.64 -14.35 4.28
N ARG A 210 33.72 -15.43 3.52
CA ARG A 210 34.35 -16.69 3.97
C ARG A 210 35.86 -16.73 3.74
N VAL A 211 36.39 -15.90 2.87
CA VAL A 211 37.80 -15.86 2.51
C VAL A 211 38.59 -14.84 3.34
N ASN A 212 37.88 -13.85 3.93
CA ASN A 212 38.41 -12.88 4.90
C ASN A 212 37.98 -13.25 6.32
#